data_c8f3d175cad7289b37f65fccb301fc48
#
_entry.id   c8f3d175cad7289b37f65fccb301fc48
#
_cell.length_a   1.000
_cell.length_b   1.000
_cell.length_c   1.000
_cell.angle_alpha   90.00
_cell.angle_beta   90.00
_cell.angle_gamma   90.00
#
_symmetry.space_group_name_H-M   'P 1'
#
loop_
_entity.id
_entity.type
_entity.pdbx_description
1 polymer ?
#
loop_
_entity_poly.entity_id
_entity_poly.type
_entity_poly.pdbx_seq_one_letter_code
_entity_poly.pdbx_strand_id
1 'polypeptide(L)'
;DVVDGLERTQQCSILCPDTLHQLAMTDYINEGLADGSLERYLKEARDAYRRAAEITTREIEEQLGMPHLTPQGGLYTLMKVSEDGDAFVRRVLKNTGVLFIPGKGFGDTLREGVRISYGPHVEQPEVIREGFERVADYLGT
;
A
#
# COMPACT_ATOMS: atom_id res chain seq x y z
N ASP A 1 -1.03 23.10 -25.62
CA ASP A 1 -1.38 23.08 -24.19
C ASP A 1 -0.99 21.72 -23.58
N VAL A 2 -1.32 21.47 -22.32
CA VAL A 2 -0.98 20.19 -21.65
C VAL A 2 -1.69 19.02 -22.32
N VAL A 3 -2.93 19.20 -22.74
CA VAL A 3 -3.75 18.15 -23.42
C VAL A 3 -3.10 17.77 -24.74
N ASP A 4 -2.71 18.75 -25.55
CA ASP A 4 -2.03 18.49 -26.84
C ASP A 4 -0.71 17.74 -26.63
N GLY A 5 0.03 18.08 -25.55
CA GLY A 5 1.26 17.39 -25.16
C GLY A 5 1.01 15.93 -24.81
N LEU A 6 -0.03 15.64 -24.04
CA LEU A 6 -0.44 14.28 -23.66
C LEU A 6 -0.89 13.46 -24.89
N GLU A 7 -1.73 14.04 -25.76
CA GLU A 7 -2.17 13.38 -26.99
C GLU A 7 -1.00 13.01 -27.89
N ARG A 8 -0.05 13.93 -28.12
CA ARG A 8 1.16 13.64 -28.92
C ARG A 8 2.02 12.55 -28.31
N THR A 9 2.20 12.58 -26.98
CA THR A 9 2.97 11.55 -26.29
C THR A 9 2.29 10.19 -26.42
N GLN A 10 0.97 10.14 -26.25
CA GLN A 10 0.20 8.92 -26.42
C GLN A 10 0.30 8.37 -27.87
N GLN A 11 0.15 9.24 -28.88
CA GLN A 11 0.27 8.86 -30.28
C GLN A 11 1.65 8.30 -30.64
N CYS A 12 2.71 8.81 -29.98
CA CYS A 12 4.07 8.34 -30.23
C CYS A 12 4.46 7.09 -29.43
N SER A 13 3.77 6.78 -28.33
CA SER A 13 4.08 5.67 -27.45
C SER A 13 3.11 4.49 -27.59
N ILE A 14 1.81 4.77 -27.53
CA ILE A 14 0.75 3.76 -27.59
C ILE A 14 -0.37 4.32 -28.49
N LEU A 15 -0.27 4.10 -29.77
CA LEU A 15 -1.22 4.67 -30.75
C LEU A 15 -2.67 4.30 -30.44
N CYS A 16 -2.92 3.03 -30.12
CA CYS A 16 -4.24 2.52 -29.73
C CYS A 16 -4.09 1.56 -28.56
N PRO A 17 -4.90 1.72 -27.47
CA PRO A 17 -4.99 0.70 -26.44
C PRO A 17 -5.48 -0.62 -27.04
N ASP A 18 -5.06 -1.74 -26.47
CA ASP A 18 -5.45 -3.07 -26.94
C ASP A 18 -6.97 -3.28 -26.85
N THR A 19 -7.62 -3.32 -28.00
CA THR A 19 -9.08 -3.42 -28.10
C THR A 19 -9.60 -4.76 -27.56
N LEU A 20 -8.86 -5.86 -27.75
CA LEU A 20 -9.28 -7.18 -27.30
C LEU A 20 -9.41 -7.22 -25.76
N HIS A 21 -8.40 -6.72 -25.05
CA HIS A 21 -8.44 -6.67 -23.59
C HIS A 21 -9.51 -5.71 -23.07
N GLN A 22 -9.76 -4.60 -23.75
CA GLN A 22 -10.86 -3.69 -23.39
C GLN A 22 -12.22 -4.36 -23.51
N LEU A 23 -12.46 -5.07 -24.61
CA LEU A 23 -13.71 -5.80 -24.82
C LEU A 23 -13.88 -6.91 -23.79
N ALA A 24 -12.84 -7.73 -23.56
CA ALA A 24 -12.88 -8.77 -22.56
C ALA A 24 -13.15 -8.23 -21.14
N MET A 25 -12.53 -7.10 -20.79
CA MET A 25 -12.79 -6.44 -19.50
C MET A 25 -14.21 -5.90 -19.42
N THR A 26 -14.72 -5.34 -20.51
CA THR A 26 -16.10 -4.85 -20.59
C THR A 26 -17.10 -5.97 -20.36
N ASP A 27 -16.93 -7.11 -21.04
CA ASP A 27 -17.80 -8.28 -20.88
C ASP A 27 -17.71 -8.83 -19.45
N TYR A 28 -16.50 -8.99 -18.90
CA TYR A 28 -16.29 -9.42 -17.52
C TYR A 28 -17.00 -8.53 -16.49
N ILE A 29 -16.90 -7.20 -16.64
CA ILE A 29 -17.56 -6.23 -15.77
C ILE A 29 -19.09 -6.33 -15.90
N ASN A 30 -19.60 -6.40 -17.15
CA ASN A 30 -21.05 -6.45 -17.39
C ASN A 30 -21.67 -7.74 -16.84
N GLU A 31 -21.01 -8.90 -17.04
CA GLU A 31 -21.45 -10.18 -16.48
C GLU A 31 -21.43 -10.13 -14.94
N GLY A 32 -20.33 -9.64 -14.36
CA GLY A 32 -20.19 -9.55 -12.91
C GLY A 32 -21.18 -8.58 -12.25
N LEU A 33 -21.59 -7.53 -12.96
CA LEU A 33 -22.67 -6.64 -12.49
C LEU A 33 -24.03 -7.32 -12.60
N ALA A 34 -24.28 -8.06 -13.69
CA ALA A 34 -25.57 -8.71 -13.93
C ALA A 34 -25.85 -9.85 -12.91
N ASP A 35 -24.83 -10.60 -12.50
CA ASP A 35 -24.95 -11.72 -11.55
C ASP A 35 -24.58 -11.34 -10.10
N GLY A 36 -24.15 -10.09 -9.87
CA GLY A 36 -23.73 -9.58 -8.55
C GLY A 36 -22.36 -10.11 -8.06
N SER A 37 -21.64 -10.84 -8.88
CA SER A 37 -20.33 -11.41 -8.50
C SER A 37 -19.27 -10.31 -8.34
N LEU A 38 -19.30 -9.27 -9.17
CA LEU A 38 -18.39 -8.13 -9.06
C LEU A 38 -18.60 -7.36 -7.77
N GLU A 39 -19.84 -7.09 -7.38
CA GLU A 39 -20.15 -6.38 -6.13
C GLU A 39 -19.69 -7.19 -4.92
N ARG A 40 -19.91 -8.49 -4.92
CA ARG A 40 -19.46 -9.40 -3.88
C ARG A 40 -17.93 -9.40 -3.77
N TYR A 41 -17.23 -9.55 -4.89
CA TYR A 41 -15.77 -9.50 -4.93
C TYR A 41 -15.23 -8.18 -4.37
N LEU A 42 -15.76 -7.04 -4.82
CA LEU A 42 -15.33 -5.72 -4.34
C LEU A 42 -15.59 -5.52 -2.85
N LYS A 43 -16.71 -6.05 -2.34
CA LYS A 43 -17.02 -6.00 -0.91
C LYS A 43 -16.03 -6.85 -0.10
N GLU A 44 -15.79 -8.09 -0.51
CA GLU A 44 -14.85 -9.00 0.16
C GLU A 44 -13.42 -8.44 0.16
N ALA A 45 -12.95 -7.94 -0.99
CA ALA A 45 -11.66 -7.31 -1.12
C ALA A 45 -11.54 -6.09 -0.18
N ARG A 46 -12.51 -5.16 -0.23
CA ARG A 46 -12.53 -3.99 0.65
C ARG A 46 -12.49 -4.36 2.12
N ASP A 47 -13.25 -5.38 2.53
CA ASP A 47 -13.29 -5.82 3.93
C ASP A 47 -11.97 -6.48 4.35
N ALA A 48 -11.29 -7.19 3.44
CA ALA A 48 -9.95 -7.75 3.68
C ALA A 48 -8.89 -6.65 3.85
N TYR A 49 -8.86 -5.68 2.95
CA TYR A 49 -7.94 -4.53 3.05
C TYR A 49 -8.19 -3.69 4.30
N ARG A 50 -9.44 -3.48 4.69
CA ARG A 50 -9.80 -2.77 5.92
C ARG A 50 -9.24 -3.50 7.13
N ARG A 51 -9.45 -4.82 7.25
CA ARG A 51 -8.89 -5.60 8.36
C ARG A 51 -7.37 -5.50 8.45
N ALA A 52 -6.68 -5.59 7.32
CA ALA A 52 -5.22 -5.46 7.29
C ALA A 52 -4.76 -4.06 7.73
N ALA A 53 -5.47 -3.00 7.31
CA ALA A 53 -5.21 -1.63 7.74
C ALA A 53 -5.42 -1.44 9.25
N GLU A 54 -6.52 -1.95 9.81
CA GLU A 54 -6.83 -1.90 11.25
C GLU A 54 -5.78 -2.65 12.08
N ILE A 55 -5.36 -3.83 11.63
CA ILE A 55 -4.27 -4.58 12.28
C ILE A 55 -2.99 -3.75 12.24
N THR A 56 -2.58 -3.26 11.08
CA THR A 56 -1.35 -2.47 10.92
C THR A 56 -1.36 -1.24 11.83
N THR A 57 -2.46 -0.50 11.86
CA THR A 57 -2.60 0.69 12.72
C THR A 57 -2.46 0.33 14.18
N ARG A 58 -3.16 -0.72 14.62
CA ARG A 58 -3.08 -1.20 16.00
C ARG A 58 -1.67 -1.64 16.39
N GLU A 59 -0.99 -2.41 15.53
CA GLU A 59 0.39 -2.84 15.81
C GLU A 59 1.36 -1.65 15.91
N ILE A 60 1.19 -0.60 15.10
CA ILE A 60 1.98 0.63 15.24
C ILE A 60 1.73 1.29 16.60
N GLU A 61 0.47 1.39 17.01
CA GLU A 61 0.08 2.03 18.28
C GLU A 61 0.56 1.25 19.50
N GLU A 62 0.27 -0.05 19.52
CA GLU A 62 0.51 -0.91 20.70
C GLU A 62 1.98 -1.32 20.84
N GLN A 63 2.66 -1.59 19.73
CA GLN A 63 4.02 -2.11 19.74
C GLN A 63 5.10 -1.04 19.62
N LEU A 64 4.86 0.00 18.80
CA LEU A 64 5.88 1.01 18.51
C LEU A 64 5.58 2.37 19.13
N GLY A 65 4.32 2.70 19.43
CA GLY A 65 3.92 4.00 19.95
C GLY A 65 4.27 5.18 19.04
N MET A 66 4.47 4.95 17.75
CA MET A 66 4.93 5.96 16.79
C MET A 66 3.76 6.71 16.13
N PRO A 67 3.88 8.04 15.89
CA PRO A 67 2.89 8.79 15.16
C PRO A 67 2.71 8.23 13.74
N HIS A 68 1.47 8.06 13.31
CA HIS A 68 1.14 7.50 12.01
C HIS A 68 -0.14 8.10 11.45
N LEU A 69 -0.42 7.85 10.17
CA LEU A 69 -1.68 8.18 9.53
C LEU A 69 -2.64 6.99 9.64
N THR A 70 -3.84 7.23 10.15
CA THR A 70 -4.92 6.23 10.11
C THR A 70 -5.46 6.16 8.68
N PRO A 71 -5.30 5.04 7.95
CA PRO A 71 -5.72 4.96 6.57
C PRO A 71 -7.24 4.91 6.45
N GLN A 72 -7.79 5.73 5.55
CA GLN A 72 -9.22 5.70 5.19
C GLN A 72 -9.48 4.81 3.97
N GLY A 73 -8.44 4.21 3.42
CA GLY A 73 -8.46 3.33 2.26
C GLY A 73 -7.06 3.11 1.73
N GLY A 74 -6.94 2.42 0.60
CA GLY A 74 -5.67 2.14 -0.04
C GLY A 74 -4.97 0.89 0.50
N LEU A 75 -3.66 0.80 0.29
CA LEU A 75 -2.83 -0.40 0.48
C LEU A 75 -1.67 -0.18 1.44
N TYR A 76 -1.53 1.02 2.01
CA TYR A 76 -0.39 1.42 2.84
C TYR A 76 -0.75 2.59 3.74
N THR A 77 0.05 2.76 4.78
CA THR A 77 0.03 3.94 5.65
C THR A 77 1.43 4.54 5.79
N LEU A 78 1.51 5.69 6.44
CA LEU A 78 2.77 6.36 6.77
C LEU A 78 2.94 6.38 8.28
N MET A 79 4.15 6.09 8.74
CA MET A 79 4.57 6.19 10.13
C MET A 79 5.75 7.18 10.22
N LYS A 80 5.71 8.07 11.20
CA LYS A 80 6.81 9.00 11.46
C LYS A 80 7.84 8.33 12.37
N VAL A 81 9.11 8.45 12.00
CA VAL A 81 10.25 7.98 12.78
C VAL A 81 11.06 9.17 13.32
N SER A 82 11.87 8.96 14.36
CA SER A 82 12.65 10.02 15.02
C SER A 82 14.01 10.28 14.35
N GLU A 83 14.23 9.70 13.18
CA GLU A 83 15.48 9.77 12.42
C GLU A 83 15.20 9.86 10.91
N ASP A 84 16.24 9.93 10.11
CA ASP A 84 16.12 9.85 8.66
C ASP A 84 15.51 8.49 8.26
N GLY A 85 14.43 8.50 7.45
CA GLY A 85 13.69 7.31 7.07
C GLY A 85 14.53 6.28 6.30
N ASP A 86 15.50 6.71 5.49
CA ASP A 86 16.43 5.80 4.81
C ASP A 86 17.32 5.06 5.82
N ALA A 87 17.83 5.77 6.82
CA ALA A 87 18.66 5.19 7.86
C ALA A 87 17.85 4.18 8.70
N PHE A 88 16.63 4.56 9.09
CA PHE A 88 15.71 3.69 9.82
C PHE A 88 15.42 2.40 9.05
N VAL A 89 15.00 2.51 7.80
CA VAL A 89 14.66 1.34 6.95
C VAL A 89 15.83 0.39 6.80
N ARG A 90 17.03 0.90 6.50
CA ARG A 90 18.24 0.06 6.36
C ARG A 90 18.57 -0.69 7.64
N ARG A 91 18.47 0.00 8.79
CA ARG A 91 18.77 -0.56 10.10
C ARG A 91 17.76 -1.62 10.49
N VAL A 92 16.46 -1.36 10.33
CA VAL A 92 15.39 -2.32 10.62
C VAL A 92 15.51 -3.54 9.70
N LEU A 93 15.63 -3.35 8.40
CA LEU A 93 15.75 -4.47 7.45
C LEU A 93 16.92 -5.39 7.80
N LYS A 94 18.08 -4.80 8.11
CA LYS A 94 19.30 -5.58 8.44
C LYS A 94 19.12 -6.46 9.69
N ASN A 95 18.38 -5.97 10.68
CA ASN A 95 18.31 -6.63 11.99
C ASN A 95 17.06 -7.49 12.19
N THR A 96 15.97 -7.19 11.46
CA THR A 96 14.68 -7.87 11.65
C THR A 96 14.19 -8.62 10.41
N GLY A 97 14.73 -8.30 9.23
CA GLY A 97 14.23 -8.80 7.95
C GLY A 97 12.94 -8.09 7.48
N VAL A 98 12.46 -7.08 8.21
CA VAL A 98 11.25 -6.32 7.85
C VAL A 98 11.63 -5.14 6.96
N LEU A 99 10.97 -5.03 5.81
CA LEU A 99 11.20 -3.96 4.84
C LEU A 99 10.07 -2.92 4.90
N PHE A 100 10.40 -1.72 5.33
CA PHE A 100 9.58 -0.52 5.10
C PHE A 100 10.10 0.26 3.90
N ILE A 101 9.34 1.21 3.40
CA ILE A 101 9.76 2.07 2.28
C ILE A 101 10.06 3.48 2.80
N PRO A 102 11.25 4.04 2.52
CA PRO A 102 11.58 5.39 2.95
C PRO A 102 10.61 6.44 2.40
N GLY A 103 10.12 7.32 3.26
CA GLY A 103 9.16 8.36 2.89
C GLY A 103 9.74 9.41 1.95
N LYS A 104 11.04 9.67 2.00
CA LYS A 104 11.73 10.63 1.14
C LYS A 104 11.46 10.43 -0.36
N GLY A 105 11.24 9.19 -0.79
CA GLY A 105 10.87 8.87 -2.19
C GLY A 105 9.52 9.48 -2.62
N PHE A 106 8.71 9.97 -1.68
CA PHE A 106 7.40 10.57 -1.91
C PHE A 106 7.37 12.08 -1.64
N GLY A 107 8.51 12.67 -1.31
CA GLY A 107 8.69 14.11 -1.08
C GLY A 107 9.57 14.43 0.13
N ASP A 108 10.24 15.58 0.09
CA ASP A 108 11.18 16.00 1.14
C ASP A 108 10.52 16.16 2.52
N THR A 109 9.24 16.51 2.57
CA THR A 109 8.46 16.63 3.81
C THR A 109 8.29 15.29 4.54
N LEU A 110 8.49 14.17 3.85
CA LEU A 110 8.39 12.81 4.39
C LEU A 110 9.75 12.18 4.71
N ARG A 111 10.80 12.99 4.83
CA ARG A 111 12.15 12.51 5.12
C ARG A 111 12.25 11.67 6.40
N GLU A 112 11.52 12.08 7.45
CA GLU A 112 11.41 11.36 8.73
C GLU A 112 10.22 10.40 8.74
N GLY A 113 9.76 9.96 7.59
CA GLY A 113 8.64 9.05 7.43
C GLY A 113 9.04 7.75 6.77
N VAL A 114 8.29 6.72 7.06
CA VAL A 114 8.36 5.44 6.37
C VAL A 114 6.97 4.99 5.94
N ARG A 115 6.86 4.43 4.75
CA ARG A 115 5.63 3.82 4.25
C ARG A 115 5.58 2.35 4.62
N ILE A 116 4.47 1.94 5.15
CA ILE A 116 4.15 0.56 5.52
C ILE A 116 3.10 0.06 4.54
N SER A 117 3.43 -1.00 3.80
CA SER A 117 2.52 -1.62 2.83
C SER A 117 1.92 -2.88 3.44
N TYR A 118 0.62 -2.86 3.71
CA TYR A 118 -0.14 -4.01 4.23
C TYR A 118 -0.86 -4.78 3.12
N GLY A 119 -0.99 -4.19 1.94
CA GLY A 119 -1.67 -4.80 0.81
C GLY A 119 -1.21 -6.21 0.46
N PRO A 120 0.10 -6.51 0.42
CA PRO A 120 0.59 -7.85 0.11
C PRO A 120 0.19 -8.93 1.12
N HIS A 121 -0.25 -8.55 2.33
CA HIS A 121 -0.52 -9.47 3.45
C HIS A 121 -1.99 -9.47 3.89
N VAL A 122 -2.91 -9.04 3.02
CA VAL A 122 -4.35 -8.99 3.36
C VAL A 122 -4.95 -10.36 3.66
N GLU A 123 -4.39 -11.41 3.09
CA GLU A 123 -4.82 -12.80 3.32
C GLU A 123 -4.03 -13.49 4.46
N GLN A 124 -2.97 -12.85 4.94
CA GLN A 124 -2.06 -13.38 5.97
C GLN A 124 -1.76 -12.31 7.02
N PRO A 125 -2.76 -11.86 7.77
CA PRO A 125 -2.60 -10.76 8.74
C PRO A 125 -1.64 -11.10 9.90
N GLU A 126 -1.39 -12.37 10.16
CA GLU A 126 -0.39 -12.84 11.12
C GLU A 126 1.03 -12.40 10.73
N VAL A 127 1.35 -12.34 9.45
CA VAL A 127 2.66 -11.86 8.95
C VAL A 127 2.87 -10.38 9.32
N ILE A 128 1.79 -9.59 9.32
CA ILE A 128 1.85 -8.18 9.73
C ILE A 128 2.25 -8.10 11.21
N ARG A 129 1.57 -8.86 12.08
CA ARG A 129 1.85 -8.89 13.53
C ARG A 129 3.26 -9.35 13.82
N GLU A 130 3.67 -10.47 13.25
CA GLU A 130 5.03 -11.01 13.41
C GLU A 130 6.10 -9.99 12.96
N GLY A 131 5.85 -9.27 11.88
CA GLY A 131 6.73 -8.22 11.40
C GLY A 131 6.89 -7.09 12.43
N PHE A 132 5.79 -6.62 13.02
CA PHE A 132 5.83 -5.57 14.04
C PHE A 132 6.46 -6.05 15.34
N GLU A 133 6.18 -7.26 15.80
CA GLU A 133 6.82 -7.87 16.98
C GLU A 133 8.35 -7.89 16.83
N ARG A 134 8.87 -8.34 15.69
CA ARG A 134 10.32 -8.33 15.42
C ARG A 134 10.92 -6.93 15.44
N VAL A 135 10.19 -5.94 14.93
CA VAL A 135 10.64 -4.55 14.93
C VAL A 135 10.63 -3.99 16.35
N ALA A 136 9.57 -4.22 17.14
CA ALA A 136 9.44 -3.80 18.51
C ALA A 136 10.56 -4.39 19.39
N ASP A 137 10.79 -5.71 19.32
CA ASP A 137 11.86 -6.40 20.02
C ASP A 137 13.24 -5.79 19.71
N TYR A 138 13.48 -5.47 18.44
CA TYR A 138 14.73 -4.85 18.02
C TYR A 138 14.89 -3.42 18.53
N LEU A 139 13.80 -2.65 18.56
CA LEU A 139 13.82 -1.26 19.02
C LEU A 139 13.83 -1.16 20.55
N GLY A 140 13.42 -2.22 21.26
CA GLY A 140 13.35 -2.26 22.72
C GLY A 140 12.15 -1.49 23.27
N THR A 141 11.04 -1.46 22.51
CA THR A 141 9.77 -0.81 22.87
C THR A 141 8.80 -1.78 23.50
#